data_191a063fb58da6cbc017a08e48f64366
#
_entry.id   191a063fb58da6cbc017a08e48f64366
#
_cell.length_a   1.000
_cell.length_b   1.000
_cell.length_c   1.000
_cell.angle_alpha   90.00
_cell.angle_beta   90.00
_cell.angle_gamma   90.00
#
_symmetry.space_group_name_H-M   'P 1'
#
loop_
_entity.id
_entity.type
_entity.pdbx_description
1 polymer ?
#
loop_
_entity_poly.entity_id
_entity_poly.type
_entity_poly.pdbx_seq_one_letter_code
_entity_poly.pdbx_strand_id
1 'polypeptide(L)'
;MNVKRCEIVSQLEKNSATLFDLDKMKLVLASKKCIKEFSYIVHDADVYTATDENKNPDHKTGTLKPAHIHLLIRFHQNNPQKTEFICKWFGVPENFISKINGKWEDALLYQIHANAPEKHQYDADQVTANFDYEKLVTDYLNGKSTNPLMDAINGILDGSIREYNKTLEIDNLILVKYAKEINEAFKVRQAHLESTSLERNTEVLFITGVSGCGKSTLARKIAESKGLAYFISSGSNDPLDGYRQQPCVILDDLRPSCMGLSDLLKMLDNHFSSSVKSRYKNKYLNCDFLIITTVLDINTFYSNVFSEETEPITQLKRRCGTYIRMDRETINVSVWDDKAMRYTQEVEYKNDLLDDLIPDKVKTVEDVKEHVSTIMPFLELDDEDDEIFHLVPVKKIKGGK
;
A
#
# COMPACT_ATOMS: atom_id res chain seq x y z
N MET A 1 -4.81 10.64 -43.80
CA MET A 1 -5.48 10.31 -42.49
C MET A 1 -4.68 10.95 -41.36
N ASN A 2 -5.32 11.38 -40.25
CA ASN A 2 -4.59 11.86 -39.07
C ASN A 2 -4.34 10.70 -38.11
N VAL A 3 -3.08 10.54 -37.65
CA VAL A 3 -2.68 9.47 -36.74
C VAL A 3 -1.99 10.04 -35.50
N LYS A 4 -2.32 9.46 -34.33
CA LYS A 4 -1.63 9.71 -33.06
C LYS A 4 -0.53 8.67 -32.81
N ARG A 5 -0.68 7.51 -33.41
CA ARG A 5 0.24 6.36 -33.32
C ARG A 5 0.22 5.63 -34.64
N CYS A 6 1.39 5.26 -35.14
CA CYS A 6 1.50 4.50 -36.38
C CYS A 6 2.70 3.57 -36.35
N GLU A 7 2.64 2.56 -37.17
CA GLU A 7 3.70 1.67 -37.52
C GLU A 7 4.09 1.86 -38.98
N ILE A 8 5.38 1.81 -39.24
CA ILE A 8 5.92 1.75 -40.60
C ILE A 8 6.63 0.40 -40.76
N VAL A 9 6.19 -0.40 -41.74
CA VAL A 9 6.84 -1.68 -42.08
C VAL A 9 7.35 -1.60 -43.49
N SER A 10 8.64 -1.82 -43.70
CA SER A 10 9.27 -1.80 -45.04
C SER A 10 10.42 -2.78 -45.10
N GLN A 11 10.58 -3.48 -46.24
CA GLN A 11 11.84 -4.12 -46.54
C GLN A 11 12.94 -3.05 -46.64
N LEU A 12 14.14 -3.39 -46.20
CA LEU A 12 15.29 -2.50 -46.30
C LEU A 12 15.79 -2.37 -47.76
N GLU A 13 15.81 -3.49 -48.48
CA GLU A 13 16.28 -3.55 -49.85
C GLU A 13 15.40 -4.46 -50.70
N LYS A 14 15.34 -4.17 -52.01
CA LYS A 14 14.72 -5.02 -53.01
C LYS A 14 15.52 -4.90 -54.32
N ASN A 15 15.98 -6.04 -54.85
CA ASN A 15 16.76 -6.10 -56.08
C ASN A 15 18.00 -5.16 -56.04
N SER A 16 18.70 -5.14 -54.88
CA SER A 16 19.86 -4.27 -54.63
C SER A 16 19.57 -2.76 -54.57
N ALA A 17 18.31 -2.37 -54.57
CA ALA A 17 17.90 -0.98 -54.37
C ALA A 17 17.40 -0.75 -52.96
N THR A 18 17.90 0.30 -52.27
CA THR A 18 17.48 0.69 -50.94
C THR A 18 16.00 1.15 -50.99
N LEU A 19 15.14 0.44 -50.27
CA LEU A 19 13.72 0.80 -50.12
C LEU A 19 13.47 1.66 -48.88
N PHE A 20 14.24 1.43 -47.82
CA PHE A 20 14.11 2.19 -46.61
C PHE A 20 15.50 2.61 -46.09
N ASP A 21 15.69 3.93 -46.02
CA ASP A 21 16.96 4.52 -45.61
C ASP A 21 17.00 4.71 -44.09
N LEU A 22 17.77 3.88 -43.37
CA LEU A 22 17.91 3.89 -41.93
C LEU A 22 18.58 5.16 -41.39
N ASP A 23 19.52 5.75 -42.13
CA ASP A 23 20.23 6.95 -41.69
C ASP A 23 19.33 8.18 -41.83
N LYS A 24 18.60 8.27 -42.91
CA LYS A 24 17.53 9.29 -43.07
C LYS A 24 16.48 9.15 -41.98
N MET A 25 16.07 7.93 -41.64
CA MET A 25 15.10 7.68 -40.58
C MET A 25 15.62 8.23 -39.23
N LYS A 26 16.86 7.92 -38.86
CA LYS A 26 17.47 8.41 -37.60
C LYS A 26 17.48 9.95 -37.55
N LEU A 27 17.84 10.61 -38.67
CA LEU A 27 17.82 12.07 -38.78
C LEU A 27 16.41 12.63 -38.59
N VAL A 28 15.39 12.03 -39.22
CA VAL A 28 13.99 12.39 -39.04
C VAL A 28 13.55 12.25 -37.59
N LEU A 29 13.80 11.11 -36.98
CA LEU A 29 13.42 10.84 -35.57
C LEU A 29 14.06 11.87 -34.62
N ALA A 30 15.31 12.25 -34.84
CA ALA A 30 16.02 13.25 -34.05
C ALA A 30 15.49 14.68 -34.26
N SER A 31 15.00 15.01 -35.48
CA SER A 31 14.63 16.38 -35.85
C SER A 31 13.16 16.74 -35.57
N LYS A 32 12.23 15.77 -35.50
CA LYS A 32 10.80 16.02 -35.42
C LYS A 32 10.29 16.12 -33.98
N LYS A 33 10.18 17.32 -33.46
CA LYS A 33 9.67 17.61 -32.10
C LYS A 33 8.23 17.17 -31.82
N CYS A 34 7.45 16.85 -32.88
CA CYS A 34 6.10 16.29 -32.72
C CYS A 34 6.11 14.82 -32.30
N ILE A 35 7.21 14.10 -32.49
CA ILE A 35 7.39 12.72 -32.07
C ILE A 35 7.66 12.70 -30.55
N LYS A 36 6.77 12.03 -29.81
CA LYS A 36 6.90 11.85 -28.37
C LYS A 36 7.75 10.62 -28.03
N GLU A 37 7.39 9.50 -28.64
CA GLU A 37 8.03 8.20 -28.42
C GLU A 37 8.22 7.50 -29.76
N PHE A 38 9.34 6.81 -29.90
CA PHE A 38 9.57 5.91 -31.03
C PHE A 38 10.38 4.68 -30.58
N SER A 39 10.17 3.58 -31.29
CA SER A 39 11.03 2.40 -31.23
C SER A 39 11.13 1.76 -32.60
N TYR A 40 12.27 1.13 -32.90
CA TYR A 40 12.42 0.37 -34.14
C TYR A 40 13.32 -0.83 -33.95
N ILE A 41 13.08 -1.86 -34.75
CA ILE A 41 13.89 -3.07 -34.87
C ILE A 41 13.92 -3.50 -36.33
N VAL A 42 15.00 -4.19 -36.70
CA VAL A 42 15.10 -4.89 -37.99
C VAL A 42 14.85 -6.36 -37.77
N HIS A 43 13.83 -6.91 -38.42
CA HIS A 43 13.57 -8.35 -38.44
C HIS A 43 14.32 -8.96 -39.62
N ASP A 44 15.29 -9.80 -39.31
CA ASP A 44 16.14 -10.49 -40.28
C ASP A 44 16.06 -12.03 -40.19
N ALA A 45 15.36 -12.55 -39.18
CA ALA A 45 15.18 -13.98 -38.93
C ALA A 45 13.71 -14.45 -39.09
N ASP A 46 12.82 -13.60 -39.58
CA ASP A 46 11.41 -13.96 -39.80
C ASP A 46 11.27 -14.91 -41.00
N VAL A 47 10.36 -15.88 -40.87
CA VAL A 47 10.01 -16.80 -41.95
C VAL A 47 8.60 -16.58 -42.46
N TYR A 48 8.37 -16.93 -43.72
CA TYR A 48 7.04 -16.94 -44.30
C TYR A 48 6.16 -18.01 -43.66
N THR A 49 4.92 -17.64 -43.37
CA THR A 49 3.89 -18.53 -42.81
C THR A 49 3.00 -19.12 -43.96
N ALA A 50 2.22 -20.15 -43.65
CA ALA A 50 1.22 -20.68 -44.57
C ALA A 50 0.21 -19.60 -45.01
N THR A 51 -0.08 -18.63 -44.14
CA THR A 51 -0.95 -17.49 -44.47
C THR A 51 -0.26 -16.57 -45.49
N ASP A 52 1.05 -16.39 -45.41
CA ASP A 52 1.82 -15.60 -46.38
C ASP A 52 1.84 -16.29 -47.77
N GLU A 53 2.05 -17.62 -47.78
CA GLU A 53 2.05 -18.43 -48.99
C GLU A 53 0.65 -18.44 -49.64
N ASN A 54 -0.43 -18.50 -48.87
CA ASN A 54 -1.80 -18.41 -49.42
C ASN A 54 -2.11 -17.06 -50.05
N LYS A 55 -1.50 -15.98 -49.57
CA LYS A 55 -1.65 -14.64 -50.14
C LYS A 55 -0.78 -14.42 -51.39
N ASN A 56 0.40 -15.00 -51.37
CA ASN A 56 1.35 -14.91 -52.47
C ASN A 56 2.11 -16.27 -52.61
N PRO A 57 1.82 -17.04 -53.68
CA PRO A 57 2.48 -18.38 -53.88
C PRO A 57 4.01 -18.35 -53.98
N ASP A 58 4.60 -17.19 -54.26
CA ASP A 58 6.06 -17.02 -54.26
C ASP A 58 6.66 -17.01 -52.81
N HIS A 59 5.85 -16.78 -51.83
CA HIS A 59 6.22 -16.76 -50.39
C HIS A 59 6.13 -18.19 -49.81
N LYS A 60 7.14 -19.02 -50.06
CA LYS A 60 7.14 -20.40 -49.57
C LYS A 60 7.21 -20.48 -48.05
N THR A 61 6.28 -21.17 -47.43
CA THR A 61 6.24 -21.39 -45.98
C THR A 61 7.58 -21.93 -45.46
N GLY A 62 8.09 -21.34 -44.39
CA GLY A 62 9.36 -21.71 -43.76
C GLY A 62 10.62 -21.13 -44.42
N THR A 63 10.48 -20.39 -45.56
CA THR A 63 11.63 -19.66 -46.10
C THR A 63 11.82 -18.31 -45.44
N LEU A 64 13.07 -17.82 -45.37
CA LEU A 64 13.41 -16.55 -44.71
C LEU A 64 12.77 -15.36 -45.47
N LYS A 65 12.17 -14.43 -44.73
CA LYS A 65 11.71 -13.15 -45.24
C LYS A 65 12.90 -12.23 -45.48
N PRO A 66 12.85 -11.35 -46.52
CA PRO A 66 13.79 -10.24 -46.59
C PRO A 66 13.79 -9.40 -45.31
N ALA A 67 15.02 -8.95 -44.92
CA ALA A 67 15.17 -8.07 -43.79
C ALA A 67 14.25 -6.83 -43.91
N HIS A 68 13.48 -6.56 -42.90
CA HIS A 68 12.49 -5.49 -42.88
C HIS A 68 12.45 -4.79 -41.54
N ILE A 69 12.15 -3.49 -41.57
CA ILE A 69 12.05 -2.67 -40.36
C ILE A 69 10.61 -2.61 -39.87
N HIS A 70 10.49 -2.67 -38.54
CA HIS A 70 9.30 -2.28 -37.79
C HIS A 70 9.61 -1.00 -37.02
N LEU A 71 9.07 0.15 -37.48
CA LEU A 71 9.23 1.44 -36.85
C LEU A 71 7.90 1.89 -36.25
N LEU A 72 7.83 2.00 -34.92
CA LEU A 72 6.68 2.50 -34.19
C LEU A 72 6.90 3.96 -33.83
N ILE A 73 5.88 4.79 -34.03
CA ILE A 73 5.91 6.22 -33.71
C ILE A 73 4.65 6.61 -32.96
N ARG A 74 4.83 7.31 -31.84
CA ARG A 74 3.76 7.95 -31.08
C ARG A 74 3.98 9.44 -31.04
N PHE A 75 3.00 10.21 -31.49
CA PHE A 75 3.02 11.67 -31.50
C PHE A 75 2.47 12.25 -30.20
N HIS A 76 2.82 13.50 -29.88
CA HIS A 76 2.21 14.21 -28.76
C HIS A 76 0.68 14.26 -28.93
N GLN A 77 -0.05 14.11 -27.81
CA GLN A 77 -1.50 13.92 -27.82
C GLN A 77 -2.26 15.03 -28.54
N ASN A 78 -1.76 16.26 -28.48
CA ASN A 78 -2.37 17.44 -29.09
C ASN A 78 -1.81 17.77 -30.49
N ASN A 79 -0.94 16.90 -31.03
CA ASN A 79 -0.28 17.12 -32.30
C ASN A 79 -0.27 15.87 -33.22
N PRO A 80 -1.45 15.33 -33.57
CA PRO A 80 -1.54 14.18 -34.48
C PRO A 80 -1.03 14.60 -35.86
N GLN A 81 -0.39 13.68 -36.57
CA GLN A 81 0.21 13.95 -37.88
C GLN A 81 -0.59 13.32 -39.03
N LYS A 82 -0.60 13.96 -40.17
CA LYS A 82 -1.18 13.37 -41.40
C LYS A 82 -0.23 12.32 -41.98
N THR A 83 -0.76 11.18 -42.40
CA THR A 83 0.00 10.11 -43.05
C THR A 83 0.82 10.62 -44.24
N GLU A 84 0.26 11.55 -45.02
CA GLU A 84 0.97 12.20 -46.13
C GLU A 84 2.29 12.86 -45.74
N PHE A 85 2.36 13.50 -44.56
CA PHE A 85 3.61 14.12 -44.08
C PHE A 85 4.60 13.05 -43.60
N ILE A 86 4.09 12.00 -42.94
CA ILE A 86 4.92 10.89 -42.49
C ILE A 86 5.55 10.18 -43.69
N CYS A 87 4.80 9.95 -44.76
CA CYS A 87 5.31 9.41 -46.06
C CYS A 87 6.47 10.24 -46.58
N LYS A 88 6.29 11.57 -46.62
CA LYS A 88 7.35 12.49 -47.12
C LYS A 88 8.60 12.47 -46.21
N TRP A 89 8.44 12.37 -44.91
CA TRP A 89 9.56 12.34 -43.96
C TRP A 89 10.45 11.11 -44.17
N PHE A 90 9.80 9.95 -44.27
CA PHE A 90 10.53 8.66 -44.32
C PHE A 90 10.74 8.19 -45.77
N GLY A 91 10.15 8.82 -46.77
CA GLY A 91 10.30 8.44 -48.16
C GLY A 91 9.56 7.14 -48.52
N VAL A 92 8.48 6.82 -47.80
CA VAL A 92 7.70 5.60 -48.01
C VAL A 92 6.32 5.88 -48.58
N PRO A 93 5.71 4.98 -49.35
CA PRO A 93 4.32 5.09 -49.78
C PRO A 93 3.35 4.89 -48.60
N GLU A 94 2.11 5.42 -48.75
CA GLU A 94 1.14 5.46 -47.68
C GLU A 94 0.68 4.08 -47.20
N ASN A 95 0.72 3.07 -48.06
CA ASN A 95 0.35 1.69 -47.74
C ASN A 95 1.36 0.99 -46.80
N PHE A 96 2.54 1.60 -46.57
CA PHE A 96 3.52 1.11 -45.61
C PHE A 96 3.28 1.63 -44.17
N ILE A 97 2.34 2.56 -44.02
CA ILE A 97 1.96 3.19 -42.76
C ILE A 97 0.66 2.61 -42.26
N SER A 98 0.69 1.93 -41.15
CA SER A 98 -0.48 1.39 -40.45
C SER A 98 -0.79 2.21 -39.19
N LYS A 99 -2.07 2.59 -39.03
CA LYS A 99 -2.52 3.20 -37.77
C LYS A 99 -2.63 2.14 -36.69
N ILE A 100 -2.02 2.40 -35.52
CA ILE A 100 -2.15 1.53 -34.35
C ILE A 100 -3.48 1.88 -33.66
N ASN A 101 -4.44 0.98 -33.73
CA ASN A 101 -5.77 1.12 -33.13
C ASN A 101 -5.85 0.41 -31.76
N GLY A 102 -5.01 -0.61 -31.49
CA GLY A 102 -4.89 -1.37 -30.25
C GLY A 102 -4.11 -0.61 -29.17
N LYS A 103 -3.71 -1.34 -28.13
CA LYS A 103 -2.82 -0.79 -27.10
C LYS A 103 -1.44 -0.52 -27.72
N TRP A 104 -0.79 0.54 -27.24
CA TRP A 104 0.57 0.89 -27.68
C TRP A 104 1.58 -0.20 -27.27
N GLU A 105 1.38 -0.73 -26.09
CA GLU A 105 2.19 -1.77 -25.48
C GLU A 105 2.15 -3.08 -26.28
N ASP A 106 0.98 -3.47 -26.79
CA ASP A 106 0.86 -4.67 -27.64
C ASP A 106 1.69 -4.53 -28.93
N ALA A 107 1.76 -3.32 -29.51
CA ALA A 107 2.58 -3.06 -30.68
C ALA A 107 4.09 -3.11 -30.34
N LEU A 108 4.48 -2.60 -29.15
CA LEU A 108 5.86 -2.70 -28.69
C LEU A 108 6.29 -4.17 -28.46
N LEU A 109 5.44 -4.97 -27.83
CA LEU A 109 5.73 -6.40 -27.61
C LEU A 109 5.82 -7.18 -28.92
N TYR A 110 5.06 -6.74 -29.94
CA TYR A 110 5.12 -7.37 -31.27
C TYR A 110 6.46 -7.12 -31.99
N GLN A 111 7.20 -6.07 -31.65
CA GLN A 111 8.52 -5.82 -32.20
C GLN A 111 9.53 -6.95 -31.86
N ILE A 112 9.38 -7.57 -30.69
CA ILE A 112 10.21 -8.72 -30.29
C ILE A 112 9.43 -10.04 -30.35
N HIS A 113 8.21 -10.02 -30.88
CA HIS A 113 7.26 -11.13 -30.94
C HIS A 113 6.90 -11.75 -29.58
N ALA A 114 7.08 -11.05 -28.46
CA ALA A 114 6.72 -11.55 -27.12
C ALA A 114 5.24 -11.92 -26.98
N ASN A 115 4.35 -11.31 -27.79
CA ASN A 115 2.92 -11.63 -27.88
C ASN A 115 2.57 -12.50 -29.12
N ALA A 116 3.57 -13.10 -29.80
CA ALA A 116 3.43 -13.96 -30.95
C ALA A 116 4.44 -15.13 -30.86
N PRO A 117 4.26 -16.07 -29.91
CA PRO A 117 5.25 -17.09 -29.56
C PRO A 117 5.55 -18.09 -30.71
N GLU A 118 4.70 -18.14 -31.74
CA GLU A 118 4.88 -18.95 -32.93
C GLU A 118 5.90 -18.37 -33.90
N LYS A 119 6.36 -17.13 -33.69
CA LYS A 119 7.35 -16.44 -34.53
C LYS A 119 8.72 -16.49 -33.88
N HIS A 120 9.74 -16.12 -34.69
CA HIS A 120 11.09 -15.91 -34.17
C HIS A 120 11.07 -14.85 -33.06
N GLN A 121 11.63 -15.18 -31.89
CA GLN A 121 11.69 -14.24 -30.76
C GLN A 121 12.98 -13.42 -30.87
N TYR A 122 12.86 -12.09 -30.82
CA TYR A 122 13.99 -11.16 -30.79
C TYR A 122 14.27 -10.73 -29.36
N ASP A 123 15.51 -10.38 -29.06
CA ASP A 123 15.88 -9.85 -27.74
C ASP A 123 15.53 -8.37 -27.63
N ALA A 124 15.15 -7.92 -26.42
CA ALA A 124 14.75 -6.54 -26.19
C ALA A 124 15.89 -5.51 -26.42
N ASP A 125 17.15 -5.92 -26.28
CA ASP A 125 18.34 -5.11 -26.54
C ASP A 125 18.56 -4.81 -28.05
N GLN A 126 17.92 -5.57 -28.94
CA GLN A 126 17.93 -5.31 -30.39
C GLN A 126 17.02 -4.16 -30.79
N VAL A 127 16.14 -3.71 -29.87
CA VAL A 127 15.20 -2.58 -30.13
C VAL A 127 15.87 -1.27 -29.77
N THR A 128 15.93 -0.35 -30.73
CA THR A 128 16.32 1.03 -30.45
C THR A 128 15.08 1.88 -30.16
N ALA A 129 15.05 2.56 -29.00
CA ALA A 129 13.95 3.41 -28.56
C ALA A 129 14.47 4.70 -27.91
N ASN A 130 13.62 5.73 -27.80
CA ASN A 130 13.93 6.94 -27.05
C ASN A 130 13.35 6.90 -25.62
N PHE A 131 12.99 5.74 -25.14
CA PHE A 131 12.52 5.43 -23.80
C PHE A 131 13.08 4.08 -23.35
N ASP A 132 12.90 3.74 -22.07
CA ASP A 132 13.39 2.46 -21.49
C ASP A 132 12.51 1.28 -21.94
N TYR A 133 12.84 0.71 -23.10
CA TYR A 133 12.09 -0.38 -23.73
C TYR A 133 12.21 -1.68 -22.94
N GLU A 134 13.42 -2.02 -22.46
CA GLU A 134 13.65 -3.27 -21.71
C GLU A 134 12.84 -3.30 -20.42
N LYS A 135 12.81 -2.17 -19.71
CA LYS A 135 12.00 -2.05 -18.50
C LYS A 135 10.51 -2.22 -18.80
N LEU A 136 10.02 -1.61 -19.88
CA LEU A 136 8.61 -1.72 -20.28
C LEU A 136 8.25 -3.19 -20.58
N VAL A 137 9.09 -3.91 -21.33
CA VAL A 137 8.88 -5.33 -21.65
C VAL A 137 8.93 -6.18 -20.38
N THR A 138 9.93 -5.95 -19.52
CA THR A 138 10.10 -6.69 -18.26
C THR A 138 8.90 -6.46 -17.34
N ASP A 139 8.43 -5.22 -17.19
CA ASP A 139 7.28 -4.89 -16.36
C ASP A 139 6.00 -5.57 -16.90
N TYR A 140 5.82 -5.62 -18.22
CA TYR A 140 4.70 -6.32 -18.85
C TYR A 140 4.75 -7.84 -18.65
N LEU A 141 5.90 -8.47 -18.90
CA LEU A 141 6.09 -9.92 -18.73
C LEU A 141 5.93 -10.35 -17.28
N ASN A 142 6.28 -9.48 -16.32
CA ASN A 142 6.08 -9.69 -14.90
C ASN A 142 4.62 -9.40 -14.44
N GLY A 143 3.71 -9.15 -15.37
CA GLY A 143 2.32 -8.83 -15.07
C GLY A 143 2.11 -7.45 -14.43
N LYS A 144 3.13 -6.59 -14.45
CA LYS A 144 2.97 -5.20 -14.04
C LYS A 144 2.21 -4.45 -15.12
N SER A 145 1.06 -3.92 -14.76
CA SER A 145 0.25 -3.12 -15.69
C SER A 145 1.00 -1.83 -16.05
N THR A 146 0.90 -1.47 -17.32
CA THR A 146 1.41 -0.17 -17.82
C THR A 146 0.52 1.00 -17.42
N ASN A 147 -0.54 0.74 -16.67
CA ASN A 147 -1.45 1.75 -16.13
C ASN A 147 -1.42 1.75 -14.60
N PRO A 148 -0.54 2.55 -13.99
CA PRO A 148 -0.40 2.62 -12.53
C PRO A 148 -1.70 2.97 -11.79
N LEU A 149 -2.65 3.65 -12.45
CA LEU A 149 -3.97 3.89 -11.87
C LEU A 149 -4.78 2.59 -11.77
N MET A 150 -4.75 1.74 -12.81
CA MET A 150 -5.47 0.45 -12.78
C MET A 150 -4.86 -0.50 -11.75
N ASP A 151 -3.55 -0.48 -11.58
CA ASP A 151 -2.87 -1.26 -10.54
C ASP A 151 -3.31 -0.80 -9.15
N ALA A 152 -3.34 0.50 -8.92
CA ALA A 152 -3.83 1.07 -7.67
C ALA A 152 -5.31 0.69 -7.42
N ILE A 153 -6.18 0.79 -8.43
CA ILE A 153 -7.59 0.41 -8.33
C ILE A 153 -7.73 -1.10 -8.03
N ASN A 154 -7.01 -1.95 -8.75
CA ASN A 154 -7.04 -3.41 -8.52
C ASN A 154 -6.55 -3.76 -7.11
N GLY A 155 -5.42 -3.19 -6.67
CA GLY A 155 -4.90 -3.39 -5.33
C GLY A 155 -5.84 -2.90 -4.21
N ILE A 156 -6.62 -1.84 -4.46
CA ILE A 156 -7.67 -1.40 -3.54
C ILE A 156 -8.83 -2.40 -3.52
N LEU A 157 -9.29 -2.87 -4.69
CA LEU A 157 -10.44 -3.77 -4.79
C LEU A 157 -10.15 -5.16 -4.23
N ASP A 158 -8.94 -5.69 -4.41
CA ASP A 158 -8.51 -6.97 -3.83
C ASP A 158 -8.13 -6.87 -2.34
N GLY A 159 -7.83 -5.65 -1.85
CA GLY A 159 -7.51 -5.34 -0.45
C GLY A 159 -6.04 -5.42 -0.08
N SER A 160 -5.13 -5.56 -1.04
CA SER A 160 -3.69 -5.41 -0.83
C SER A 160 -3.33 -3.95 -0.53
N ILE A 161 -4.04 -3.00 -1.16
CA ILE A 161 -3.95 -1.58 -0.83
C ILE A 161 -5.15 -1.19 0.05
N ARG A 162 -4.86 -0.76 1.28
CA ARG A 162 -5.83 -0.27 2.26
C ARG A 162 -5.60 1.22 2.53
N GLU A 163 -6.52 1.87 3.22
CA GLU A 163 -6.40 3.30 3.54
C GLU A 163 -5.12 3.66 4.32
N TYR A 164 -4.58 2.74 5.14
CA TYR A 164 -3.39 3.02 5.95
C TYR A 164 -2.07 2.97 5.16
N ASN A 165 -1.97 2.12 4.12
CA ASN A 165 -0.74 1.94 3.34
C ASN A 165 -0.80 2.60 1.95
N LYS A 166 -1.90 3.26 1.59
CA LYS A 166 -2.08 3.83 0.25
C LYS A 166 -0.96 4.78 -0.20
N THR A 167 -0.36 5.53 0.73
CA THR A 167 0.75 6.45 0.42
C THR A 167 2.11 5.74 0.28
N LEU A 168 2.21 4.48 0.69
CA LEU A 168 3.39 3.64 0.50
C LEU A 168 3.30 2.86 -0.81
N GLU A 169 2.09 2.44 -1.20
CA GLU A 169 1.85 1.55 -2.33
C GLU A 169 1.54 2.31 -3.63
N ILE A 170 1.00 3.52 -3.55
CA ILE A 170 0.61 4.33 -4.70
C ILE A 170 1.50 5.57 -4.77
N ASP A 171 2.04 5.83 -5.96
CA ASP A 171 2.80 7.07 -6.21
C ASP A 171 1.98 8.32 -5.87
N ASN A 172 2.60 9.28 -5.18
CA ASN A 172 1.95 10.49 -4.70
C ASN A 172 1.35 11.34 -5.82
N LEU A 173 1.96 11.37 -7.01
CA LEU A 173 1.41 12.10 -8.17
C LEU A 173 0.13 11.44 -8.68
N ILE A 174 0.05 10.10 -8.63
CA ILE A 174 -1.15 9.34 -8.97
C ILE A 174 -2.25 9.59 -7.96
N LEU A 175 -1.91 9.56 -6.66
CA LEU A 175 -2.85 9.88 -5.57
C LEU A 175 -3.49 11.27 -5.75
N VAL A 176 -2.70 12.27 -6.10
CA VAL A 176 -3.19 13.63 -6.31
C VAL A 176 -3.98 13.75 -7.61
N LYS A 177 -3.44 13.22 -8.72
CA LYS A 177 -4.03 13.37 -10.05
C LYS A 177 -5.35 12.63 -10.21
N TYR A 178 -5.48 11.46 -9.57
CA TYR A 178 -6.64 10.56 -9.69
C TYR A 178 -7.33 10.34 -8.34
N ALA A 179 -7.31 11.36 -7.48
CA ALA A 179 -7.87 11.30 -6.13
C ALA A 179 -9.35 10.87 -6.10
N LYS A 180 -10.13 11.28 -7.10
CA LYS A 180 -11.56 10.94 -7.20
C LYS A 180 -11.77 9.46 -7.49
N GLU A 181 -11.07 8.92 -8.47
CA GLU A 181 -11.15 7.53 -8.90
C GLU A 181 -10.66 6.58 -7.79
N ILE A 182 -9.57 6.94 -7.12
CA ILE A 182 -9.00 6.19 -5.99
C ILE A 182 -9.97 6.19 -4.81
N ASN A 183 -10.54 7.35 -4.44
CA ASN A 183 -11.52 7.41 -3.36
C ASN A 183 -12.81 6.64 -3.69
N GLU A 184 -13.22 6.60 -4.96
CA GLU A 184 -14.37 5.80 -5.37
C GLU A 184 -14.07 4.30 -5.29
N ALA A 185 -12.86 3.85 -5.67
CA ALA A 185 -12.45 2.47 -5.50
C ALA A 185 -12.50 2.02 -4.02
N PHE A 186 -12.05 2.87 -3.08
CA PHE A 186 -12.18 2.60 -1.64
C PHE A 186 -13.64 2.48 -1.18
N LYS A 187 -14.55 3.32 -1.70
CA LYS A 187 -15.98 3.22 -1.38
C LYS A 187 -16.60 1.93 -1.90
N VAL A 188 -16.26 1.55 -3.16
CA VAL A 188 -16.73 0.29 -3.75
C VAL A 188 -16.24 -0.90 -2.91
N ARG A 189 -14.95 -0.91 -2.53
CA ARG A 189 -14.38 -1.94 -1.66
C ARG A 189 -15.10 -1.99 -0.31
N GLN A 190 -15.35 -0.85 0.32
CA GLN A 190 -16.05 -0.80 1.60
C GLN A 190 -17.48 -1.32 1.47
N ALA A 191 -18.22 -0.91 0.44
CA ALA A 191 -19.58 -1.40 0.18
C ALA A 191 -19.60 -2.93 -0.04
N HIS A 192 -18.59 -3.47 -0.73
CA HIS A 192 -18.43 -4.91 -0.90
C HIS A 192 -18.24 -5.62 0.44
N LEU A 193 -17.33 -5.13 1.29
CA LEU A 193 -17.08 -5.68 2.62
C LEU A 193 -18.33 -5.61 3.53
N GLU A 194 -19.12 -4.55 3.44
CA GLU A 194 -20.35 -4.36 4.20
C GLU A 194 -21.50 -5.29 3.71
N SER A 195 -21.54 -5.59 2.42
CA SER A 195 -22.55 -6.46 1.81
C SER A 195 -22.27 -7.95 1.95
N THR A 196 -21.00 -8.30 2.15
CA THR A 196 -20.56 -9.69 2.27
C THR A 196 -20.45 -10.02 3.74
N SER A 197 -21.34 -10.90 4.23
CA SER A 197 -21.26 -11.44 5.61
C SER A 197 -20.09 -12.43 5.70
N LEU A 198 -18.87 -11.91 5.70
CA LEU A 198 -17.68 -12.73 5.85
C LEU A 198 -17.51 -13.07 7.33
N GLU A 199 -17.31 -14.32 7.62
CA GLU A 199 -16.78 -14.76 8.91
C GLU A 199 -15.42 -14.07 9.11
N ARG A 200 -15.24 -13.47 10.27
CA ARG A 200 -13.97 -12.86 10.68
C ARG A 200 -13.14 -13.90 11.42
N ASN A 201 -11.85 -13.83 11.26
CA ASN A 201 -10.91 -14.65 12.04
C ASN A 201 -9.97 -13.72 12.84
N THR A 202 -10.56 -12.78 13.57
CA THR A 202 -9.81 -11.83 14.41
C THR A 202 -9.38 -12.52 15.69
N GLU A 203 -8.09 -12.57 15.96
CA GLU A 203 -7.54 -13.00 17.24
C GLU A 203 -7.63 -11.85 18.26
N VAL A 204 -8.27 -12.09 19.40
CA VAL A 204 -8.49 -11.07 20.42
C VAL A 204 -7.65 -11.38 21.65
N LEU A 205 -6.79 -10.42 22.05
CA LEU A 205 -5.97 -10.48 23.25
C LEU A 205 -6.46 -9.45 24.27
N PHE A 206 -6.62 -9.88 25.53
CA PHE A 206 -6.95 -9.00 26.64
C PHE A 206 -5.76 -8.95 27.61
N ILE A 207 -5.10 -7.79 27.68
CA ILE A 207 -3.89 -7.57 28.49
C ILE A 207 -4.24 -6.67 29.68
N THR A 208 -4.06 -7.17 30.89
CA THR A 208 -4.30 -6.42 32.12
C THR A 208 -3.05 -6.37 32.99
N GLY A 209 -2.98 -5.39 33.89
CA GLY A 209 -1.91 -5.25 34.84
C GLY A 209 -1.75 -3.82 35.36
N VAL A 210 -0.90 -3.67 36.37
CA VAL A 210 -0.66 -2.37 37.01
C VAL A 210 -0.11 -1.32 36.03
N SER A 211 -0.28 -0.05 36.36
CA SER A 211 0.29 1.02 35.53
C SER A 211 1.82 0.90 35.47
N GLY A 212 2.38 1.12 34.26
CA GLY A 212 3.83 1.07 34.07
C GLY A 212 4.44 -0.33 34.00
N CYS A 213 3.66 -1.43 33.93
CA CYS A 213 4.20 -2.80 33.75
C CYS A 213 4.49 -3.19 32.30
N GLY A 214 4.32 -2.29 31.33
CA GLY A 214 4.67 -2.56 29.92
C GLY A 214 3.56 -3.09 29.02
N LYS A 215 2.28 -3.01 29.41
CA LYS A 215 1.13 -3.50 28.59
C LYS A 215 1.12 -2.98 27.16
N SER A 216 1.20 -1.67 27.00
CA SER A 216 1.20 -1.03 25.66
C SER A 216 2.44 -1.39 24.85
N THR A 217 3.57 -1.61 25.52
CA THR A 217 4.82 -2.09 24.91
C THR A 217 4.67 -3.53 24.44
N LEU A 218 4.09 -4.41 25.26
CA LEU A 218 3.80 -5.79 24.86
C LEU A 218 2.87 -5.84 23.65
N ALA A 219 1.77 -5.06 23.68
CA ALA A 219 0.82 -5.00 22.58
C ALA A 219 1.49 -4.61 21.26
N ARG A 220 2.36 -3.59 21.27
CA ARG A 220 3.15 -3.18 20.09
C ARG A 220 4.14 -4.26 19.66
N LYS A 221 4.91 -4.84 20.58
CA LYS A 221 5.87 -5.92 20.26
C LYS A 221 5.18 -7.14 19.64
N ILE A 222 3.97 -7.49 20.08
CA ILE A 222 3.17 -8.56 19.46
C ILE A 222 2.85 -8.22 17.99
N ALA A 223 2.34 -7.03 17.70
CA ALA A 223 2.03 -6.60 16.36
C ALA A 223 3.29 -6.58 15.46
N GLU A 224 4.38 -6.00 15.95
CA GLU A 224 5.67 -5.90 15.26
C GLU A 224 6.29 -7.28 14.98
N SER A 225 6.23 -8.20 15.94
CA SER A 225 6.76 -9.57 15.77
C SER A 225 6.02 -10.37 14.69
N LYS A 226 4.77 -10.02 14.44
CA LYS A 226 3.94 -10.60 13.38
C LYS A 226 4.05 -9.82 12.05
N GLY A 227 4.85 -8.74 12.00
CA GLY A 227 4.98 -7.87 10.83
C GLY A 227 3.70 -7.10 10.48
N LEU A 228 2.81 -6.88 11.46
CA LEU A 228 1.53 -6.22 11.24
C LEU A 228 1.61 -4.72 11.51
N ALA A 229 1.14 -3.92 10.55
CA ALA A 229 0.86 -2.52 10.82
C ALA A 229 -0.28 -2.41 11.84
N TYR A 230 -0.15 -1.50 12.80
CA TYR A 230 -1.13 -1.37 13.86
C TYR A 230 -1.69 0.04 14.00
N PHE A 231 -2.93 0.11 14.46
CA PHE A 231 -3.59 1.34 14.89
C PHE A 231 -3.68 1.32 16.41
N ILE A 232 -3.30 2.42 17.07
CA ILE A 232 -3.47 2.60 18.51
C ILE A 232 -4.62 3.57 18.74
N SER A 233 -5.61 3.11 19.50
CA SER A 233 -6.73 3.96 19.94
C SER A 233 -6.23 5.04 20.91
N SER A 234 -6.76 6.25 20.78
CA SER A 234 -6.43 7.36 21.68
C SER A 234 -7.17 7.32 23.02
N GLY A 235 -7.93 6.26 23.33
CA GLY A 235 -8.72 6.16 24.57
C GLY A 235 -9.88 7.18 24.66
N SER A 236 -10.28 7.76 23.53
CA SER A 236 -11.41 8.70 23.44
C SER A 236 -12.75 7.97 23.42
N ASN A 237 -13.86 8.74 23.52
CA ASN A 237 -15.24 8.22 23.37
C ASN A 237 -15.54 7.60 21.99
N ASP A 238 -14.62 7.68 21.06
CA ASP A 238 -14.61 6.97 19.78
C ASP A 238 -13.28 6.23 19.61
N PRO A 239 -13.17 5.00 20.11
CA PRO A 239 -11.93 4.22 20.07
C PRO A 239 -11.43 3.91 18.68
N LEU A 240 -12.26 4.02 17.65
CA LEU A 240 -11.90 3.77 16.26
C LEU A 240 -11.69 5.04 15.44
N ASP A 241 -11.72 6.22 16.08
CA ASP A 241 -11.40 7.46 15.36
C ASP A 241 -9.94 7.38 14.82
N GLY A 242 -9.76 7.66 13.54
CA GLY A 242 -8.46 7.50 12.90
C GLY A 242 -8.09 6.08 12.43
N TYR A 243 -8.86 5.03 12.73
CA TYR A 243 -8.66 3.70 12.16
C TYR A 243 -8.82 3.70 10.65
N ARG A 244 -7.83 3.18 9.93
CA ARG A 244 -7.73 3.15 8.47
C ARG A 244 -7.51 1.75 7.92
N GLN A 245 -8.18 0.75 8.50
CA GLN A 245 -8.08 -0.65 8.11
C GLN A 245 -6.70 -1.31 8.35
N GLN A 246 -5.97 -0.86 9.37
CA GLN A 246 -4.76 -1.55 9.81
C GLN A 246 -5.09 -3.00 10.22
N PRO A 247 -4.20 -3.98 9.94
CA PRO A 247 -4.43 -5.38 10.29
C PRO A 247 -4.40 -5.65 11.79
N CYS A 248 -3.83 -4.78 12.60
CA CYS A 248 -3.85 -4.86 14.05
C CYS A 248 -4.48 -3.61 14.68
N VAL A 249 -5.39 -3.79 15.62
CA VAL A 249 -6.01 -2.72 16.41
C VAL A 249 -5.62 -2.88 17.86
N ILE A 250 -5.02 -1.86 18.47
CA ILE A 250 -4.66 -1.80 19.88
C ILE A 250 -5.57 -0.78 20.56
N LEU A 251 -6.51 -1.24 21.38
CA LEU A 251 -7.31 -0.41 22.26
C LEU A 251 -6.54 -0.16 23.55
N ASP A 252 -5.71 0.87 23.55
CA ASP A 252 -4.79 1.15 24.65
C ASP A 252 -5.49 1.87 25.81
N ASP A 253 -5.25 1.38 27.04
CA ASP A 253 -5.88 1.83 28.28
C ASP A 253 -7.42 1.95 28.16
N LEU A 254 -8.04 0.92 27.58
CA LEU A 254 -9.48 0.92 27.36
C LEU A 254 -10.19 0.99 28.72
N ARG A 255 -11.02 2.02 28.85
CA ARG A 255 -11.83 2.23 30.04
C ARG A 255 -13.26 1.81 29.80
N PRO A 256 -13.91 1.30 30.87
CA PRO A 256 -15.31 0.93 30.82
C PRO A 256 -16.26 1.97 30.21
N SER A 257 -15.99 3.25 30.41
CA SER A 257 -16.82 4.36 29.91
C SER A 257 -16.67 4.68 28.42
N CYS A 258 -15.67 4.07 27.73
CA CYS A 258 -15.38 4.42 26.33
C CYS A 258 -16.41 3.87 25.35
N MET A 259 -17.04 2.73 25.65
CA MET A 259 -18.08 2.12 24.81
C MET A 259 -18.99 1.20 25.64
N GLY A 260 -20.23 1.00 25.17
CA GLY A 260 -21.16 0.06 25.79
C GLY A 260 -20.81 -1.41 25.50
N LEU A 261 -21.30 -2.35 26.34
CA LEU A 261 -21.07 -3.78 26.19
C LEU A 261 -21.49 -4.29 24.81
N SER A 262 -22.65 -3.91 24.34
CA SER A 262 -23.18 -4.36 23.05
C SER A 262 -22.23 -3.99 21.89
N ASP A 263 -21.68 -2.78 21.90
CA ASP A 263 -20.75 -2.31 20.86
C ASP A 263 -19.39 -3.02 20.99
N LEU A 264 -18.91 -3.24 22.23
CA LEU A 264 -17.70 -4.02 22.47
C LEU A 264 -17.85 -5.47 22.00
N LEU A 265 -18.93 -6.16 22.41
CA LEU A 265 -19.16 -7.54 21.99
C LEU A 265 -19.30 -7.70 20.47
N LYS A 266 -19.95 -6.73 19.79
CA LYS A 266 -20.00 -6.68 18.32
C LYS A 266 -18.62 -6.50 17.70
N MET A 267 -17.79 -5.64 18.29
CA MET A 267 -16.41 -5.42 17.82
C MET A 267 -15.58 -6.69 17.92
N LEU A 268 -15.76 -7.47 18.97
CA LEU A 268 -15.02 -8.70 19.26
C LEU A 268 -15.62 -9.96 18.61
N ASP A 269 -16.75 -9.85 17.90
CA ASP A 269 -17.45 -11.00 17.32
C ASP A 269 -16.80 -11.43 16.00
N ASN A 270 -16.53 -12.74 15.88
CA ASN A 270 -15.97 -13.35 14.67
C ASN A 270 -17.03 -13.96 13.75
N HIS A 271 -18.26 -14.22 14.26
CA HIS A 271 -19.30 -14.88 13.46
C HIS A 271 -20.02 -13.91 12.51
N PHE A 272 -20.06 -12.62 12.84
CA PHE A 272 -20.69 -11.61 12.01
C PHE A 272 -19.79 -10.38 11.89
N SER A 273 -19.44 -10.06 10.66
CA SER A 273 -18.82 -8.77 10.38
C SER A 273 -19.87 -7.67 10.54
N SER A 274 -19.85 -6.96 11.66
CA SER A 274 -20.73 -5.83 11.89
C SER A 274 -19.97 -4.51 11.79
N SER A 275 -20.64 -3.49 11.24
CA SER A 275 -20.13 -2.13 11.33
C SER A 275 -20.14 -1.70 12.80
N VAL A 276 -19.00 -1.22 13.29
CA VAL A 276 -18.88 -0.69 14.64
C VAL A 276 -19.22 0.79 14.63
N LYS A 277 -20.02 1.22 15.62
CA LYS A 277 -20.42 2.61 15.76
C LYS A 277 -19.19 3.50 15.97
N SER A 278 -19.03 4.52 15.15
CA SER A 278 -18.05 5.58 15.29
C SER A 278 -18.75 6.93 15.12
N ARG A 279 -18.18 8.01 15.65
CA ARG A 279 -18.82 9.31 15.87
C ARG A 279 -19.48 9.92 14.63
N TYR A 280 -18.84 9.77 13.47
CA TYR A 280 -19.31 10.40 12.21
C TYR A 280 -19.77 9.39 11.16
N LYS A 281 -19.26 8.17 11.21
CA LYS A 281 -19.59 7.13 10.24
C LYS A 281 -19.23 5.77 10.85
N ASN A 282 -20.17 4.83 10.80
CA ASN A 282 -19.87 3.45 11.18
C ASN A 282 -18.64 2.95 10.43
N LYS A 283 -17.71 2.31 11.14
CA LYS A 283 -16.50 1.76 10.56
C LYS A 283 -16.61 0.25 10.48
N TYR A 284 -16.21 -0.26 9.34
CA TYR A 284 -16.06 -1.71 9.15
C TYR A 284 -14.69 -2.11 9.70
N LEU A 285 -14.69 -2.99 10.70
CA LEU A 285 -13.48 -3.49 11.31
C LEU A 285 -12.97 -4.69 10.50
N ASN A 286 -11.84 -4.52 9.82
CA ASN A 286 -11.16 -5.55 9.04
C ASN A 286 -9.73 -5.71 9.53
N CYS A 287 -9.60 -6.24 10.76
CA CYS A 287 -8.31 -6.52 11.38
C CYS A 287 -8.17 -8.01 11.70
N ASP A 288 -6.93 -8.50 11.64
CA ASP A 288 -6.57 -9.88 11.98
C ASP A 288 -6.32 -10.02 13.48
N PHE A 289 -5.88 -8.93 14.14
CA PHE A 289 -5.60 -8.83 15.56
C PHE A 289 -6.31 -7.66 16.22
N LEU A 290 -6.89 -7.91 17.40
CA LEU A 290 -7.42 -6.87 18.27
C LEU A 290 -6.86 -7.08 19.68
N ILE A 291 -6.14 -6.08 20.18
CA ILE A 291 -5.49 -6.13 21.50
C ILE A 291 -6.11 -5.07 22.40
N ILE A 292 -6.66 -5.49 23.52
CA ILE A 292 -7.18 -4.60 24.57
C ILE A 292 -6.14 -4.51 25.66
N THR A 293 -5.74 -3.31 26.06
CA THR A 293 -4.96 -3.09 27.28
C THR A 293 -5.77 -2.31 28.29
N THR A 294 -5.69 -2.68 29.57
CA THR A 294 -6.37 -1.99 30.67
C THR A 294 -5.68 -2.28 32.00
N VAL A 295 -5.96 -1.48 33.00
CA VAL A 295 -5.50 -1.74 34.40
C VAL A 295 -6.42 -2.69 35.16
N LEU A 296 -7.65 -2.91 34.66
CA LEU A 296 -8.66 -3.74 35.30
C LEU A 296 -8.56 -5.18 34.84
N ASP A 297 -8.63 -6.15 35.75
CA ASP A 297 -8.83 -7.55 35.35
C ASP A 297 -10.17 -7.71 34.64
N ILE A 298 -10.32 -8.78 33.86
CA ILE A 298 -11.48 -8.96 32.97
C ILE A 298 -12.81 -9.04 33.73
N ASN A 299 -12.83 -9.50 34.99
CA ASN A 299 -14.04 -9.57 35.79
C ASN A 299 -14.40 -8.19 36.30
N THR A 300 -13.42 -7.46 36.84
CA THR A 300 -13.60 -6.08 37.31
C THR A 300 -13.94 -5.14 36.16
N PHE A 301 -13.28 -5.32 35.00
CA PHE A 301 -13.61 -4.57 33.79
C PHE A 301 -15.08 -4.79 33.42
N TYR A 302 -15.54 -6.03 33.38
CA TYR A 302 -16.92 -6.37 33.09
C TYR A 302 -17.88 -5.73 34.09
N SER A 303 -17.65 -5.92 35.39
CA SER A 303 -18.54 -5.43 36.49
C SER A 303 -18.66 -3.92 36.51
N ASN A 304 -17.59 -3.18 36.20
CA ASN A 304 -17.60 -1.71 36.25
C ASN A 304 -18.34 -1.08 35.08
N VAL A 305 -18.46 -1.80 33.94
CA VAL A 305 -19.17 -1.29 32.76
C VAL A 305 -20.62 -1.66 32.77
N PHE A 306 -20.94 -2.84 33.31
CA PHE A 306 -22.14 -3.58 32.95
C PHE A 306 -22.97 -3.99 34.19
N SER A 307 -22.91 -3.19 35.24
CA SER A 307 -23.64 -3.45 36.48
C SER A 307 -25.17 -3.56 36.30
N GLU A 308 -25.69 -3.07 35.18
CA GLU A 308 -27.13 -3.10 34.87
C GLU A 308 -27.49 -4.09 33.75
N GLU A 309 -26.53 -4.76 33.12
CA GLU A 309 -26.80 -5.68 32.01
C GLU A 309 -26.84 -7.14 32.47
N THR A 310 -27.77 -7.91 31.89
CA THR A 310 -28.02 -9.32 32.22
C THR A 310 -27.14 -10.32 31.43
N GLU A 311 -26.26 -9.81 30.57
CA GLU A 311 -25.38 -10.64 29.76
C GLU A 311 -24.33 -11.34 30.62
N PRO A 312 -24.11 -12.66 30.46
CA PRO A 312 -23.09 -13.36 31.24
C PRO A 312 -21.67 -12.95 30.81
N ILE A 313 -20.77 -12.80 31.76
CA ILE A 313 -19.34 -12.46 31.54
C ILE A 313 -18.63 -13.42 30.57
N THR A 314 -19.13 -14.66 30.43
CA THR A 314 -18.62 -15.64 29.48
C THR A 314 -18.70 -15.16 28.04
N GLN A 315 -19.64 -14.24 27.75
CA GLN A 315 -19.74 -13.62 26.42
C GLN A 315 -18.52 -12.77 26.06
N LEU A 316 -17.96 -12.06 27.03
CA LEU A 316 -16.71 -11.31 26.85
C LEU A 316 -15.51 -12.26 26.84
N LYS A 317 -15.43 -13.16 27.82
CA LYS A 317 -14.29 -14.08 27.99
C LYS A 317 -14.05 -14.96 26.76
N ARG A 318 -15.09 -15.56 26.19
CA ARG A 318 -14.98 -16.43 25.01
C ARG A 318 -14.47 -15.69 23.76
N ARG A 319 -14.74 -14.38 23.65
CA ARG A 319 -14.28 -13.55 22.55
C ARG A 319 -12.83 -13.09 22.73
N CYS A 320 -12.36 -13.00 23.98
CA CYS A 320 -10.96 -12.70 24.32
C CYS A 320 -10.18 -14.02 24.41
N GLY A 321 -9.82 -14.61 23.26
CA GLY A 321 -9.19 -15.94 23.17
C GLY A 321 -7.91 -16.08 23.99
N THR A 322 -7.16 -14.99 24.15
CA THR A 322 -5.93 -14.96 24.96
C THR A 322 -6.06 -13.91 26.07
N TYR A 323 -5.85 -14.31 27.30
CA TYR A 323 -5.85 -13.45 28.47
C TYR A 323 -4.48 -13.36 29.09
N ILE A 324 -3.94 -12.15 29.24
CA ILE A 324 -2.59 -11.87 29.72
C ILE A 324 -2.68 -10.97 30.95
N ARG A 325 -2.13 -11.44 32.05
CA ARG A 325 -1.95 -10.64 33.29
C ARG A 325 -0.48 -10.28 33.42
N MET A 326 -0.21 -9.01 33.69
CA MET A 326 1.15 -8.49 33.81
C MET A 326 1.35 -7.73 35.10
N ASP A 327 2.50 -7.94 35.73
CA ASP A 327 3.10 -7.02 36.69
C ASP A 327 4.51 -6.61 36.21
N ARG A 328 5.32 -6.02 37.08
CA ARG A 328 6.66 -5.58 36.70
C ARG A 328 7.64 -6.72 36.50
N GLU A 329 7.38 -7.88 37.10
CA GLU A 329 8.30 -9.02 37.15
C GLU A 329 7.84 -10.15 36.23
N THR A 330 6.51 -10.32 36.06
CA THR A 330 5.94 -11.48 35.37
C THR A 330 4.88 -11.14 34.33
N ILE A 331 4.76 -12.02 33.35
CA ILE A 331 3.70 -12.06 32.33
C ILE A 331 3.05 -13.43 32.42
N ASN A 332 1.78 -13.47 32.81
CA ASN A 332 1.00 -14.69 32.98
C ASN A 332 0.00 -14.79 31.81
N VAL A 333 0.08 -15.87 31.03
CA VAL A 333 -0.72 -16.08 29.83
C VAL A 333 -1.64 -17.27 30.02
N SER A 334 -2.91 -17.11 29.67
CA SER A 334 -3.90 -18.18 29.59
C SER A 334 -4.72 -18.06 28.31
N VAL A 335 -5.26 -19.18 27.84
CA VAL A 335 -6.05 -19.27 26.60
C VAL A 335 -7.44 -19.79 26.93
N TRP A 336 -8.46 -19.30 26.23
CA TRP A 336 -9.82 -19.74 26.43
C TRP A 336 -10.02 -21.16 25.87
N ASP A 337 -10.59 -22.03 26.72
CA ASP A 337 -10.99 -23.39 26.34
C ASP A 337 -12.52 -23.44 26.16
N ASP A 338 -12.96 -23.59 24.90
CA ASP A 338 -14.39 -23.62 24.56
C ASP A 338 -15.12 -24.82 25.14
N LYS A 339 -14.43 -25.94 25.35
CA LYS A 339 -15.04 -27.14 25.93
C LYS A 339 -15.21 -26.99 27.44
N ALA A 340 -14.21 -26.46 28.11
CA ALA A 340 -14.24 -26.25 29.54
C ALA A 340 -14.96 -24.94 29.94
N MET A 341 -15.25 -24.05 28.98
CA MET A 341 -15.88 -22.73 29.16
C MET A 341 -15.12 -21.88 30.20
N ARG A 342 -13.80 -21.95 30.19
CA ARG A 342 -12.90 -21.21 31.08
C ARG A 342 -11.53 -21.04 30.46
N TYR A 343 -10.75 -20.13 31.03
CA TYR A 343 -9.34 -20.04 30.69
C TYR A 343 -8.55 -21.23 31.21
N THR A 344 -7.52 -21.64 30.46
CA THR A 344 -6.53 -22.66 30.89
C THR A 344 -5.78 -22.21 32.13
N GLN A 345 -4.99 -23.13 32.72
CA GLN A 345 -3.99 -22.74 33.71
C GLN A 345 -3.02 -21.71 33.10
N GLU A 346 -2.63 -20.74 33.87
CA GLU A 346 -1.68 -19.70 33.48
C GLU A 346 -0.28 -20.29 33.30
N VAL A 347 0.41 -19.81 32.26
CA VAL A 347 1.83 -20.03 32.04
C VAL A 347 2.56 -18.73 32.32
N GLU A 348 3.54 -18.78 33.23
CA GLU A 348 4.28 -17.61 33.67
C GLU A 348 5.56 -17.43 32.85
N TYR A 349 5.84 -16.19 32.50
CA TYR A 349 7.06 -15.73 31.84
C TYR A 349 7.63 -14.54 32.59
N LYS A 350 8.95 -14.35 32.53
CA LYS A 350 9.61 -13.15 33.06
C LYS A 350 9.26 -11.94 32.22
N ASN A 351 9.07 -10.80 32.86
CA ASN A 351 8.78 -9.54 32.17
C ASN A 351 10.07 -8.74 31.93
N ASP A 352 10.77 -9.06 30.86
CA ASP A 352 12.02 -8.36 30.48
C ASP A 352 11.72 -7.10 29.62
N LEU A 353 10.44 -6.73 29.41
CA LEU A 353 10.06 -5.59 28.56
C LEU A 353 10.47 -4.24 29.14
N LEU A 354 10.68 -4.18 30.43
CA LEU A 354 11.03 -2.95 31.14
C LEU A 354 12.55 -2.72 31.23
N ASP A 355 13.36 -3.75 31.02
CA ASP A 355 14.82 -3.68 31.15
C ASP A 355 15.41 -2.64 30.17
N ASP A 356 14.82 -2.52 28.95
CA ASP A 356 15.22 -1.53 27.95
C ASP A 356 14.59 -0.13 28.17
N LEU A 357 13.54 -0.02 28.97
CA LEU A 357 12.70 1.19 29.07
C LEU A 357 12.94 1.99 30.35
N ILE A 358 13.36 1.34 31.38
CA ILE A 358 13.60 1.96 32.71
C ILE A 358 15.12 2.06 32.91
N PRO A 359 15.67 3.27 33.03
CA PRO A 359 17.09 3.44 33.34
C PRO A 359 17.40 2.76 34.67
N ASP A 360 18.50 2.00 34.75
CA ASP A 360 18.98 1.36 35.96
C ASP A 360 19.30 2.35 37.09
N LYS A 361 19.50 3.63 36.71
CA LYS A 361 19.84 4.69 37.65
C LYS A 361 18.58 5.33 38.25
N VAL A 362 18.45 5.22 39.56
CA VAL A 362 17.45 6.00 40.31
C VAL A 362 17.79 7.49 40.16
N LYS A 363 16.81 8.31 39.78
CA LYS A 363 17.00 9.76 39.72
C LYS A 363 17.35 10.34 41.06
N THR A 364 18.43 11.10 41.11
CA THR A 364 18.88 11.80 42.31
C THR A 364 18.19 13.18 42.40
N VAL A 365 18.37 13.85 43.55
CA VAL A 365 17.87 15.23 43.72
C VAL A 365 18.56 16.17 42.74
N GLU A 366 19.82 15.94 42.44
CA GLU A 366 20.58 16.69 41.43
C GLU A 366 19.98 16.53 40.01
N ASP A 367 19.61 15.30 39.61
CA ASP A 367 18.95 15.06 38.34
C ASP A 367 17.59 15.81 38.24
N VAL A 368 16.87 15.94 39.38
CA VAL A 368 15.63 16.73 39.43
C VAL A 368 15.91 18.23 39.33
N LYS A 369 16.92 18.73 40.08
CA LYS A 369 17.34 20.14 40.03
C LYS A 369 17.75 20.55 38.62
N GLU A 370 18.56 19.74 37.94
CA GLU A 370 18.97 19.96 36.55
C GLU A 370 17.75 19.97 35.60
N HIS A 371 16.84 19.02 35.76
CA HIS A 371 15.63 18.97 34.96
C HIS A 371 14.74 20.18 35.19
N VAL A 372 14.52 20.59 36.45
CA VAL A 372 13.73 21.78 36.80
C VAL A 372 14.36 23.05 36.24
N SER A 373 15.69 23.22 36.34
CA SER A 373 16.39 24.38 35.76
C SER A 373 16.21 24.47 34.22
N THR A 374 16.09 23.33 33.56
CA THR A 374 15.88 23.27 32.12
C THR A 374 14.44 23.64 31.70
N ILE A 375 13.43 23.12 32.41
CA ILE A 375 12.02 23.32 32.02
C ILE A 375 11.36 24.52 32.72
N MET A 376 11.89 24.92 33.87
CA MET A 376 11.39 26.04 34.68
C MET A 376 12.55 26.96 35.11
N PRO A 377 13.24 27.63 34.15
CA PRO A 377 14.43 28.44 34.47
C PRO A 377 14.12 29.68 35.31
N PHE A 378 12.85 29.93 35.62
CA PHE A 378 12.38 31.01 36.49
C PHE A 378 12.31 30.58 37.98
N LEU A 379 12.59 29.30 38.30
CA LEU A 379 12.74 28.84 39.66
C LEU A 379 14.23 28.94 40.05
N GLU A 380 14.52 29.79 41.02
CA GLU A 380 15.86 29.90 41.63
C GLU A 380 15.86 29.06 42.92
N LEU A 381 16.99 28.37 43.17
CA LEU A 381 17.22 27.69 44.43
C LEU A 381 17.85 28.71 45.39
N ASP A 382 17.25 28.87 46.56
CA ASP A 382 17.92 29.65 47.63
C ASP A 382 19.10 28.81 48.20
N ASP A 383 20.29 29.38 48.11
CA ASP A 383 21.55 28.72 48.53
C ASP A 383 21.66 28.46 50.06
N GLU A 384 20.71 28.99 50.86
CA GLU A 384 20.78 28.87 52.34
C GLU A 384 19.89 27.82 52.99
N ASP A 385 18.89 27.26 52.22
CA ASP A 385 18.03 26.19 52.75
C ASP A 385 17.78 25.10 51.66
N ASP A 386 18.47 23.97 51.78
CA ASP A 386 18.43 22.86 50.84
C ASP A 386 17.04 22.16 50.69
N GLU A 387 15.98 22.67 51.33
CA GLU A 387 14.68 21.99 51.37
C GLU A 387 13.47 22.77 50.86
N ILE A 388 13.56 24.05 50.44
CA ILE A 388 12.40 24.83 50.06
C ILE A 388 12.60 25.58 48.73
N PHE A 389 11.78 25.25 47.73
CA PHE A 389 11.71 26.00 46.43
C PHE A 389 10.84 27.26 46.60
N HIS A 390 11.38 28.44 46.30
CA HIS A 390 10.62 29.67 46.22
C HIS A 390 10.33 30.08 44.79
N LEU A 391 9.06 30.38 44.49
CA LEU A 391 8.64 30.95 43.21
C LEU A 391 9.01 32.44 43.13
N VAL A 392 9.92 32.81 42.25
CA VAL A 392 10.21 34.20 41.93
C VAL A 392 9.04 34.79 41.16
N PRO A 393 8.43 35.90 41.57
CA PRO A 393 7.31 36.49 40.84
C PRO A 393 7.76 36.99 39.48
N VAL A 394 7.15 36.47 38.42
CA VAL A 394 7.41 36.91 37.04
C VAL A 394 7.13 38.40 36.92
N LYS A 395 8.20 39.20 36.70
CA LYS A 395 8.06 40.63 36.36
C LYS A 395 7.17 40.71 35.11
N LYS A 396 5.99 41.35 35.24
CA LYS A 396 5.13 41.66 34.08
C LYS A 396 5.96 42.33 33.01
N ILE A 397 6.20 41.65 31.90
CA ILE A 397 6.77 42.29 30.71
C ILE A 397 5.74 43.33 30.29
N LYS A 398 6.10 44.64 30.50
CA LYS A 398 5.28 45.74 30.00
C LYS A 398 5.27 45.61 28.47
N GLY A 399 4.10 45.29 27.92
CA GLY A 399 3.89 45.32 26.49
C GLY A 399 4.27 46.66 25.93
N GLY A 400 5.28 46.68 25.07
CA GLY A 400 5.54 47.81 24.19
C GLY A 400 4.38 47.97 23.22
N LYS A 401 3.99 49.21 23.03
CA LYS A 401 2.99 49.68 22.10
C LYS A 401 3.28 49.26 20.67
#